data_a0298776b43c8004a1f6bfaf90eed96f
#
_entry.id   a0298776b43c8004a1f6bfaf90eed96f
#
_cell.length_a   1.000
_cell.length_b   1.000
_cell.length_c   1.000
_cell.angle_alpha   90.00
_cell.angle_beta   90.00
_cell.angle_gamma   90.00
#
_symmetry.space_group_name_H-M   'P 1'
#
loop_
_entity.id
_entity.type
_entity.pdbx_description
1 polymer ?
#
loop_
_entity_poly.entity_id
_entity_poly.type
_entity_poly.pdbx_seq_one_letter_code
_entity_poly.pdbx_strand_id
1 'polypeptide(L)'
;MHAAIPSFSNILKIYMGKKIQFSLIYRDMWQSSGKFQPRKDQLVRIAPVFIEMGCFARVETNGGAFEQVNLLAGENPNESVRAYTRILHEAGIKTHMLDRGLNALRMYPVPDDVRAMMYRVKHAQGVDITRLFDGLNDIRNIAPAL
;
A
#
# COMPACT_ATOMS: atom_id res chain seq x y z
N MET A 1 9.46 31.77 -25.59
CA MET A 1 8.21 31.12 -25.18
C MET A 1 8.51 29.65 -24.92
N HIS A 2 8.70 29.25 -23.67
CA HIS A 2 8.81 27.82 -23.35
C HIS A 2 7.38 27.29 -23.25
N ALA A 3 7.01 26.42 -24.18
CA ALA A 3 5.78 25.66 -24.04
C ALA A 3 5.89 24.81 -22.76
N ALA A 4 4.97 25.00 -21.83
CA ALA A 4 4.90 24.19 -20.62
C ALA A 4 4.74 22.71 -21.04
N ILE A 5 5.62 21.86 -20.55
CA ILE A 5 5.52 20.41 -20.76
C ILE A 5 4.19 19.97 -20.11
N PRO A 6 3.25 19.40 -20.87
CA PRO A 6 1.98 18.95 -20.28
C PRO A 6 2.26 17.92 -19.20
N SER A 7 1.48 17.97 -18.12
CA SER A 7 1.58 16.96 -17.06
C SER A 7 1.41 15.56 -17.64
N PHE A 8 2.03 14.56 -17.04
CA PHE A 8 1.96 13.17 -17.49
C PHE A 8 0.50 12.68 -17.64
N SER A 9 -0.40 13.15 -16.78
CA SER A 9 -1.85 12.87 -16.88
C SER A 9 -2.50 13.46 -18.14
N ASN A 10 -2.03 14.60 -18.63
CA ASN A 10 -2.54 15.24 -19.85
C ASN A 10 -2.01 14.56 -21.11
N ILE A 11 -0.77 14.08 -21.10
CA ILE A 11 -0.19 13.31 -22.22
C ILE A 11 -0.99 12.04 -22.43
N LEU A 12 -1.34 11.32 -21.36
CA LEU A 12 -2.15 10.10 -21.43
C LEU A 12 -3.57 10.33 -21.90
N LYS A 13 -4.20 11.46 -21.52
CA LYS A 13 -5.54 11.85 -22.03
C LYS A 13 -5.57 12.07 -23.54
N ILE A 14 -4.50 12.60 -24.11
CA ILE A 14 -4.40 12.90 -25.54
C ILE A 14 -4.28 11.62 -26.37
N TYR A 15 -3.61 10.58 -25.86
CA TYR A 15 -3.28 9.40 -26.67
C TYR A 15 -4.31 8.27 -26.64
N MET A 16 -5.16 8.13 -25.63
CA MET A 16 -5.93 6.89 -25.44
C MET A 16 -7.45 7.02 -25.25
N GLY A 17 -8.00 8.20 -25.16
CA GLY A 17 -9.44 8.38 -24.90
C GLY A 17 -9.96 7.75 -23.58
N LYS A 18 -9.11 7.04 -22.84
CA LYS A 18 -9.40 6.44 -21.54
C LYS A 18 -8.44 6.99 -20.48
N LYS A 19 -8.99 7.35 -19.34
CA LYS A 19 -8.19 7.77 -18.18
C LYS A 19 -7.47 6.55 -17.60
N ILE A 20 -6.14 6.47 -17.78
CA ILE A 20 -5.31 5.45 -17.14
C ILE A 20 -5.06 5.87 -15.68
N GLN A 21 -5.26 4.96 -14.77
CA GLN A 21 -5.00 5.14 -13.35
C GLN A 21 -3.83 4.27 -12.93
N PHE A 22 -2.91 4.83 -12.16
CA PHE A 22 -1.76 4.12 -11.63
C PHE A 22 -1.98 3.67 -10.19
N SER A 23 -1.35 2.55 -9.86
CA SER A 23 -1.22 2.07 -8.50
C SER A 23 0.25 2.15 -8.09
N LEU A 24 0.57 2.89 -7.05
CA LEU A 24 1.91 2.96 -6.52
C LEU A 24 2.15 1.82 -5.54
N ILE A 25 3.18 1.02 -5.78
CA ILE A 25 3.51 -0.18 -4.99
C ILE A 25 4.91 -0.10 -4.34
N TYR A 26 5.35 1.08 -3.97
CA TYR A 26 6.70 1.31 -3.46
C TYR A 26 6.99 0.69 -2.08
N ARG A 27 5.96 0.22 -1.36
CA ARG A 27 6.13 -0.50 -0.08
C ARG A 27 7.09 -1.69 -0.23
N ASP A 28 7.04 -2.40 -1.36
CA ASP A 28 7.90 -3.56 -1.60
C ASP A 28 9.38 -3.17 -1.64
N MET A 29 9.70 -2.01 -2.18
CA MET A 29 11.05 -1.46 -2.15
C MET A 29 11.57 -1.30 -0.71
N TRP A 30 10.71 -0.94 0.24
CA TRP A 30 11.13 -0.73 1.62
C TRP A 30 11.62 -2.01 2.29
N GLN A 31 10.93 -3.12 2.08
CA GLN A 31 11.39 -4.40 2.62
C GLN A 31 12.66 -4.91 1.93
N SER A 32 12.89 -4.52 0.67
CA SER A 32 14.02 -4.97 -0.14
C SER A 32 15.26 -4.09 0.02
N SER A 33 15.13 -2.90 0.59
CA SER A 33 16.24 -1.96 0.77
C SER A 33 17.16 -2.28 1.97
N GLY A 34 16.92 -3.36 2.67
CA GLY A 34 17.73 -3.82 3.79
C GLY A 34 17.72 -2.83 4.96
N LYS A 35 18.89 -2.28 5.31
CA LYS A 35 19.03 -1.34 6.43
C LYS A 35 18.50 0.08 6.17
N PHE A 36 18.16 0.42 4.94
CA PHE A 36 17.72 1.75 4.55
C PHE A 36 16.17 1.80 4.45
N GLN A 37 15.50 1.47 5.51
CA GLN A 37 14.06 1.40 5.56
C GLN A 37 13.47 2.73 6.06
N PRO A 38 12.45 3.28 5.38
CA PRO A 38 11.84 4.52 5.79
C PRO A 38 11.04 4.35 7.09
N ARG A 39 11.16 5.34 7.97
CA ARG A 39 10.35 5.44 9.19
C ARG A 39 9.02 6.14 8.88
N LYS A 40 8.09 6.04 9.83
CA LYS A 40 6.78 6.68 9.76
C LYS A 40 6.86 8.16 9.38
N ASP A 41 7.75 8.90 10.03
CA ASP A 41 7.94 10.32 9.75
C ASP A 41 8.37 10.61 8.31
N GLN A 42 9.20 9.75 7.74
CA GLN A 42 9.64 9.86 6.34
C GLN A 42 8.51 9.56 5.37
N LEU A 43 7.67 8.56 5.66
CA LEU A 43 6.51 8.22 4.84
C LEU A 43 5.48 9.35 4.80
N VAL A 44 5.20 9.94 5.96
CA VAL A 44 4.31 11.09 6.07
C VAL A 44 4.84 12.27 5.28
N ARG A 45 6.14 12.51 5.31
CA ARG A 45 6.77 13.64 4.60
C ARG A 45 6.81 13.47 3.08
N ILE A 46 6.86 12.25 2.56
CA ILE A 46 6.88 11.99 1.11
C ILE A 46 5.47 11.94 0.49
N ALA A 47 4.44 11.71 1.28
CA ALA A 47 3.07 11.56 0.78
C ALA A 47 2.58 12.75 -0.05
N PRO A 48 2.83 14.03 0.31
CA PRO A 48 2.43 15.17 -0.50
C PRO A 48 2.99 15.14 -1.94
N VAL A 49 4.20 14.60 -2.14
CA VAL A 49 4.81 14.47 -3.47
C VAL A 49 3.96 13.55 -4.35
N PHE A 50 3.50 12.41 -3.83
CA PHE A 50 2.64 11.50 -4.58
C PHE A 50 1.26 12.10 -4.88
N ILE A 51 0.74 12.88 -3.96
CA ILE A 51 -0.52 13.59 -4.12
C ILE A 51 -0.39 14.63 -5.24
N GLU A 52 0.67 15.43 -5.23
CA GLU A 52 0.94 16.46 -6.24
C GLU A 52 1.12 15.87 -7.64
N MET A 53 1.69 14.68 -7.78
CA MET A 53 1.81 13.98 -9.06
C MET A 53 0.45 13.75 -9.74
N GLY A 54 -0.64 13.63 -9.00
CA GLY A 54 -2.02 13.58 -9.50
C GLY A 54 -2.37 12.38 -10.40
N CYS A 55 -1.52 11.38 -10.47
CA CYS A 55 -1.71 10.22 -11.36
C CYS A 55 -2.08 8.93 -10.63
N PHE A 56 -1.98 8.90 -9.31
CA PHE A 56 -2.24 7.68 -8.54
C PHE A 56 -3.70 7.60 -8.09
N ALA A 57 -4.37 6.50 -8.45
CA ALA A 57 -5.69 6.17 -7.92
C ALA A 57 -5.62 5.45 -6.59
N ARG A 58 -4.51 4.77 -6.34
CA ARG A 58 -4.25 4.02 -5.11
C ARG A 58 -2.76 3.90 -4.81
N VAL A 59 -2.45 3.77 -3.53
CA VAL A 59 -1.08 3.62 -3.02
C VAL A 59 -1.01 2.44 -2.07
N GLU A 60 0.02 1.60 -2.21
CA GLU A 60 0.27 0.51 -1.26
C GLU A 60 0.89 1.08 0.01
N THR A 61 0.19 0.93 1.14
CA THR A 61 0.57 1.54 2.41
C THR A 61 1.21 0.57 3.38
N ASN A 62 0.93 -0.72 3.24
CA ASN A 62 1.46 -1.74 4.14
C ASN A 62 1.43 -3.14 3.50
N GLY A 63 1.97 -4.09 4.22
CA GLY A 63 2.06 -5.51 3.89
C GLY A 63 2.97 -6.19 4.89
N GLY A 64 3.11 -7.52 4.82
CA GLY A 64 3.76 -8.30 5.86
C GLY A 64 5.17 -7.83 6.22
N ALA A 65 6.01 -7.56 5.26
CA ALA A 65 7.38 -7.12 5.55
C ALA A 65 7.45 -5.68 6.05
N PHE A 66 6.54 -4.81 5.64
CA PHE A 66 6.47 -3.44 6.14
C PHE A 66 6.22 -3.41 7.66
N GLU A 67 5.29 -4.22 8.16
CA GLU A 67 5.01 -4.27 9.59
C GLU A 67 6.18 -4.84 10.39
N GLN A 68 6.88 -5.83 9.84
CA GLN A 68 8.10 -6.34 10.45
C GLN A 68 9.19 -5.27 10.54
N VAL A 69 9.36 -4.47 9.49
CA VAL A 69 10.30 -3.35 9.46
C VAL A 69 9.98 -2.32 10.54
N ASN A 70 8.71 -1.95 10.68
CA ASN A 70 8.30 -1.02 11.73
C ASN A 70 8.68 -1.53 13.12
N LEU A 71 8.44 -2.82 13.40
CA LEU A 71 8.82 -3.43 14.66
C LEU A 71 10.34 -3.42 14.89
N LEU A 72 11.13 -3.70 13.87
CA LEU A 72 12.60 -3.65 13.94
C LEU A 72 13.12 -2.23 14.15
N ALA A 73 12.42 -1.22 13.64
CA ALA A 73 12.74 0.19 13.84
C ALA A 73 12.21 0.75 15.17
N GLY A 74 11.55 -0.07 15.99
CA GLY A 74 10.92 0.35 17.25
C GLY A 74 9.64 1.16 17.04
N GLU A 75 9.02 1.07 15.87
CA GLU A 75 7.77 1.77 15.55
C GLU A 75 6.56 0.85 15.73
N ASN A 76 5.43 1.45 16.15
CA ASN A 76 4.16 0.75 16.16
C ASN A 76 3.57 0.70 14.72
N PRO A 77 3.48 -0.47 14.10
CA PRO A 77 2.99 -0.57 12.72
C PRO A 77 1.55 -0.06 12.55
N ASN A 78 0.72 -0.16 13.58
CA ASN A 78 -0.66 0.33 13.52
C ASN A 78 -0.72 1.86 13.43
N GLU A 79 0.14 2.56 14.16
CA GLU A 79 0.26 4.01 14.08
C GLU A 79 0.84 4.47 12.75
N SER A 80 1.84 3.75 12.25
CA SER A 80 2.45 4.02 10.95
C SER A 80 1.43 3.93 9.82
N VAL A 81 0.63 2.87 9.80
CA VAL A 81 -0.43 2.69 8.80
C VAL A 81 -1.47 3.81 8.88
N ARG A 82 -2.01 4.10 10.08
CA ARG A 82 -3.02 5.17 10.25
C ARG A 82 -2.52 6.55 9.83
N ALA A 83 -1.30 6.89 10.19
CA ALA A 83 -0.73 8.19 9.86
C ALA A 83 -0.62 8.38 8.33
N TYR A 84 -0.24 7.33 7.63
CA TYR A 84 -0.02 7.39 6.20
C TYR A 84 -1.32 7.28 5.40
N THR A 85 -2.23 6.37 5.76
CA THR A 85 -3.53 6.21 5.11
C THR A 85 -4.37 7.48 5.21
N ARG A 86 -4.35 8.15 6.37
CA ARG A 86 -5.09 9.39 6.57
C ARG A 86 -4.75 10.46 5.55
N ILE A 87 -3.47 10.73 5.31
CA ILE A 87 -3.01 11.76 4.38
C ILE A 87 -3.46 11.43 2.95
N LEU A 88 -3.39 10.17 2.56
CA LEU A 88 -3.82 9.74 1.23
C LEU A 88 -5.33 9.84 1.05
N HIS A 89 -6.11 9.48 2.07
CA HIS A 89 -7.57 9.61 2.04
C HIS A 89 -8.03 11.07 1.96
N GLU A 90 -7.40 11.98 2.69
CA GLU A 90 -7.67 13.41 2.60
C GLU A 90 -7.48 13.94 1.17
N ALA A 91 -6.62 13.31 0.39
CA ALA A 91 -6.39 13.61 -1.02
C ALA A 91 -7.26 12.78 -2.00
N GLY A 92 -8.19 11.96 -1.50
CA GLY A 92 -9.04 11.10 -2.32
C GLY A 92 -8.34 9.90 -2.96
N ILE A 93 -7.16 9.53 -2.48
CA ILE A 93 -6.38 8.38 -2.97
C ILE A 93 -6.72 7.16 -2.12
N LYS A 94 -7.09 6.06 -2.76
CA LYS A 94 -7.34 4.79 -2.08
C LYS A 94 -6.04 4.14 -1.62
N THR A 95 -6.14 3.36 -0.56
CA THR A 95 -5.00 2.64 0.01
C THR A 95 -5.17 1.14 -0.17
N HIS A 96 -4.06 0.44 -0.31
CA HIS A 96 -4.10 -1.01 -0.36
C HIS A 96 -2.91 -1.64 0.37
N MET A 97 -3.11 -2.89 0.78
CA MET A 97 -2.07 -3.71 1.38
C MET A 97 -1.84 -4.99 0.58
N LEU A 98 -0.63 -5.53 0.69
CA LEU A 98 -0.30 -6.87 0.21
C LEU A 98 -0.55 -7.89 1.31
N ASP A 99 -1.29 -8.95 0.98
CA ASP A 99 -1.58 -10.08 1.85
C ASP A 99 -1.11 -11.41 1.24
N ARG A 100 -0.60 -12.28 2.07
CA ARG A 100 0.10 -13.51 1.68
C ARG A 100 -0.76 -14.77 1.80
N GLY A 101 -2.02 -14.74 1.45
CA GLY A 101 -2.89 -15.91 1.55
C GLY A 101 -2.96 -16.45 2.99
N LEU A 102 -2.52 -17.68 3.22
CA LEU A 102 -2.55 -18.32 4.56
C LEU A 102 -1.73 -17.59 5.62
N ASN A 103 -0.70 -16.86 5.20
CA ASN A 103 0.22 -16.20 6.14
C ASN A 103 -0.24 -14.80 6.54
N ALA A 104 -1.22 -14.24 5.84
CA ALA A 104 -1.63 -12.85 6.04
C ALA A 104 -0.43 -11.89 5.99
N LEU A 105 -0.17 -11.14 7.06
CA LEU A 105 0.97 -10.24 7.18
C LEU A 105 2.21 -10.91 7.82
N ARG A 106 2.16 -12.21 8.10
CA ARG A 106 3.24 -12.93 8.79
C ARG A 106 4.10 -13.76 7.83
N MET A 107 5.13 -14.37 8.39
CA MET A 107 6.01 -15.32 7.69
C MET A 107 5.51 -16.76 7.79
N TYR A 108 4.52 -17.00 8.64
CA TYR A 108 3.94 -18.33 8.93
C TYR A 108 2.43 -18.27 8.75
N PRO A 109 1.76 -19.41 8.46
CA PRO A 109 0.32 -19.49 8.45
C PRO A 109 -0.30 -19.00 9.77
N VAL A 110 -1.42 -18.32 9.69
CA VAL A 110 -2.18 -17.84 10.84
C VAL A 110 -3.55 -18.51 10.88
N PRO A 111 -4.14 -18.70 12.07
CA PRO A 111 -5.51 -19.18 12.20
C PRO A 111 -6.50 -18.24 11.47
N ASP A 112 -7.60 -18.80 10.97
CA ASP A 112 -8.59 -18.06 10.17
C ASP A 112 -9.26 -16.92 10.95
N ASP A 113 -9.53 -17.12 12.23
CA ASP A 113 -10.09 -16.09 13.11
C ASP A 113 -9.13 -14.90 13.31
N VAL A 114 -7.83 -15.18 13.45
CA VAL A 114 -6.77 -14.15 13.52
C VAL A 114 -6.71 -13.38 12.22
N ARG A 115 -6.80 -14.04 11.08
CA ARG A 115 -6.83 -13.40 9.76
C ARG A 115 -8.08 -12.53 9.58
N ALA A 116 -9.26 -13.04 9.95
CA ALA A 116 -10.49 -12.26 9.91
C ALA A 116 -10.42 -11.01 10.80
N MET A 117 -9.85 -11.13 12.00
CA MET A 117 -9.59 -9.99 12.89
C MET A 117 -8.61 -9.00 12.27
N MET A 118 -7.55 -9.47 11.63
CA MET A 118 -6.58 -8.61 10.95
C MET A 118 -7.27 -7.72 9.89
N TYR A 119 -8.12 -8.28 9.05
CA TYR A 119 -8.83 -7.47 8.03
C TYR A 119 -9.69 -6.38 8.65
N ARG A 120 -10.42 -6.67 9.72
CA ARG A 120 -11.21 -5.68 10.45
C ARG A 120 -10.34 -4.55 11.00
N VAL A 121 -9.21 -4.91 11.59
CA VAL A 121 -8.25 -3.94 12.14
C VAL A 121 -7.64 -3.09 11.03
N LYS A 122 -7.23 -3.70 9.91
CA LYS A 122 -6.63 -2.97 8.79
C LYS A 122 -7.63 -2.03 8.11
N HIS A 123 -8.86 -2.47 7.94
CA HIS A 123 -9.93 -1.59 7.45
C HIS A 123 -10.14 -0.39 8.39
N ALA A 124 -10.20 -0.61 9.70
CA ALA A 124 -10.30 0.46 10.70
C ALA A 124 -9.07 1.39 10.75
N GLN A 125 -7.96 0.97 10.20
CA GLN A 125 -6.74 1.77 10.05
C GLN A 125 -6.70 2.55 8.71
N GLY A 126 -7.72 2.39 7.87
CA GLY A 126 -7.82 3.09 6.60
C GLY A 126 -7.25 2.31 5.41
N VAL A 127 -7.19 0.99 5.46
CA VAL A 127 -6.86 0.16 4.30
C VAL A 127 -8.14 -0.17 3.54
N ASP A 128 -8.24 0.29 2.28
CA ASP A 128 -9.44 0.12 1.46
C ASP A 128 -9.44 -1.22 0.69
N ILE A 129 -8.28 -1.67 0.27
CA ILE A 129 -8.15 -2.80 -0.66
C ILE A 129 -7.10 -3.77 -0.14
N THR A 130 -7.44 -5.04 -0.09
CA THR A 130 -6.47 -6.12 0.13
C THR A 130 -6.09 -6.75 -1.20
N ARG A 131 -4.80 -6.80 -1.50
CA ARG A 131 -4.25 -7.47 -2.66
C ARG A 131 -3.65 -8.81 -2.24
N LEU A 132 -4.40 -9.87 -2.49
CA LEU A 132 -4.06 -11.22 -2.11
C LEU A 132 -3.15 -11.90 -3.14
N PHE A 133 -2.20 -12.67 -2.67
CA PHE A 133 -1.44 -13.61 -3.50
C PHE A 133 -1.11 -14.89 -2.73
N ASP A 134 -0.86 -15.94 -3.47
CA ASP A 134 -0.31 -17.19 -2.94
C ASP A 134 0.90 -17.61 -3.77
N GLY A 135 1.99 -18.01 -3.13
CA GLY A 135 3.23 -18.40 -3.80
C GLY A 135 3.09 -19.61 -4.73
N LEU A 136 2.07 -20.43 -4.52
CA LEU A 136 1.74 -21.59 -5.35
C LEU A 136 0.59 -21.30 -6.33
N ASN A 137 0.00 -20.11 -6.31
CA ASN A 137 -1.24 -19.77 -7.03
C ASN A 137 -2.41 -20.72 -6.74
N ASP A 138 -2.50 -21.25 -5.54
CA ASP A 138 -3.56 -22.15 -5.11
C ASP A 138 -4.72 -21.34 -4.53
N ILE A 139 -5.86 -21.33 -5.22
CA ILE A 139 -7.06 -20.60 -4.80
C ILE A 139 -7.58 -21.06 -3.42
N ARG A 140 -7.33 -22.30 -3.03
CA ARG A 140 -7.73 -22.82 -1.71
C ARG A 140 -7.04 -22.10 -0.57
N ASN A 141 -5.82 -21.60 -0.79
CA ASN A 141 -5.07 -20.80 0.17
C ASN A 141 -5.57 -19.35 0.25
N ILE A 142 -6.23 -18.88 -0.80
CA ILE A 142 -6.79 -17.53 -0.89
C ILE A 142 -8.24 -17.48 -0.41
N ALA A 143 -9.03 -18.50 -0.72
CA ALA A 143 -10.47 -18.54 -0.46
C ALA A 143 -10.88 -18.17 0.99
N PRO A 144 -10.14 -18.59 2.05
CA PRO A 144 -10.47 -18.19 3.42
C PRO A 144 -10.30 -16.69 3.71
N ALA A 145 -9.71 -15.93 2.79
CA ALA A 145 -9.47 -14.49 2.93
C ALA A 145 -10.48 -13.64 2.11
N LEU A 146 -11.32 -14.29 1.33
CA LEU A 146 -12.38 -13.65 0.53
C LEU A 146 -13.69 -13.59 1.28
#